data_06420d3addeb54bc8ace8e100da74d1e
#
_entry.id   06420d3addeb54bc8ace8e100da74d1e
#
_cell.length_a   1.000
_cell.length_b   1.000
_cell.length_c   1.000
_cell.angle_alpha   90.00
_cell.angle_beta   90.00
_cell.angle_gamma   90.00
#
_symmetry.space_group_name_H-M   'P 1'
#
loop_
_entity.id
_entity.type
_entity.pdbx_description
1 polymer ?
#
loop_
_entity_poly.entity_id
_entity_poly.type
_entity_poly.pdbx_seq_one_letter_code
_entity_poly.pdbx_strand_id
1 'polypeptide(L)'
;MVDTVADFGNGPTWTWLVAAYFYFTGLSAGSFVLSTLAYVFGMEKFKEIGKVSLALAFTLLVLAPLFLIAELEQPLRFWYLLFAFNPTSAMSWGTLLLIVYPLNCLIYGYFMWTADLKLTKVFGAIGIPLAISVHGYTGFILGLVEARALWHTALMPTLFLVSAIVSGIALLIFVLAT
;
A
#
# COMPACT_ATOMS: atom_id res chain seq x y z
N MET A 1 26.69 8.31 33.55
CA MET A 1 26.31 6.91 33.33
C MET A 1 24.85 6.98 32.94
N VAL A 2 24.57 6.89 31.65
CA VAL A 2 23.23 7.17 31.10
C VAL A 2 22.41 5.90 31.29
N ASP A 3 21.32 6.01 32.01
CA ASP A 3 20.34 4.93 32.22
C ASP A 3 19.60 4.65 30.90
N THR A 4 20.28 3.99 29.98
CA THR A 4 19.72 3.55 28.69
C THR A 4 18.86 2.29 28.78
N VAL A 5 18.63 1.77 29.98
CA VAL A 5 17.89 0.51 30.21
C VAL A 5 16.44 0.75 30.66
N ALA A 6 16.11 1.97 31.08
CA ALA A 6 14.77 2.27 31.64
C ALA A 6 13.67 2.52 30.61
N ASP A 7 14.01 2.68 29.33
CA ASP A 7 13.00 3.08 28.32
C ASP A 7 12.40 1.89 27.54
N PHE A 8 12.78 0.67 27.84
CA PHE A 8 12.12 -0.54 27.28
C PHE A 8 10.75 -0.86 27.90
N GLY A 9 10.31 -0.08 28.89
CA GLY A 9 9.05 -0.27 29.60
C GLY A 9 7.86 0.50 29.06
N ASN A 10 8.08 1.54 28.27
CA ASN A 10 7.00 2.26 27.61
C ASN A 10 6.75 1.58 26.28
N GLY A 11 5.65 0.91 26.12
CA GLY A 11 5.19 0.04 25.04
C GLY A 11 5.67 0.34 23.62
N PRO A 12 5.39 -0.51 22.67
CA PRO A 12 5.87 -0.31 21.29
C PRO A 12 5.40 1.05 20.79
N THR A 13 6.35 1.85 20.26
CA THR A 13 6.04 3.15 19.65
C THR A 13 5.05 3.04 18.49
N TRP A 14 4.91 1.83 17.93
CA TRP A 14 3.93 1.49 16.91
C TRP A 14 3.12 0.27 17.38
N THR A 15 1.79 0.40 17.31
CA THR A 15 0.87 -0.67 17.71
C THR A 15 0.61 -1.64 16.55
N TRP A 16 -0.19 -2.65 16.81
CA TRP A 16 -0.66 -3.60 15.78
C TRP A 16 -1.42 -2.91 14.63
N LEU A 17 -1.95 -1.69 14.84
CA LEU A 17 -2.63 -0.91 13.80
C LEU A 17 -1.70 -0.56 12.63
N VAL A 18 -0.46 -0.20 12.92
CA VAL A 18 0.55 0.06 11.88
C VAL A 18 0.90 -1.22 11.12
N ALA A 19 1.01 -2.34 11.83
CA ALA A 19 1.25 -3.64 11.17
C ALA A 19 0.07 -4.03 10.27
N ALA A 20 -1.17 -3.81 10.71
CA ALA A 20 -2.37 -4.01 9.90
C ALA A 20 -2.36 -3.11 8.65
N TYR A 21 -2.04 -1.83 8.81
CA TYR A 21 -1.88 -0.91 7.68
C TYR A 21 -0.87 -1.42 6.65
N PHE A 22 0.31 -1.86 7.07
CA PHE A 22 1.33 -2.43 6.17
C PHE A 22 0.82 -3.67 5.45
N TYR A 23 0.12 -4.54 6.16
CA TYR A 23 -0.44 -5.76 5.59
C TYR A 23 -1.52 -5.45 4.53
N PHE A 24 -2.49 -4.59 4.85
CA PHE A 24 -3.56 -4.23 3.91
C PHE A 24 -3.05 -3.48 2.67
N THR A 25 -2.07 -2.59 2.83
CA THR A 25 -1.44 -1.92 1.68
C THR A 25 -0.70 -2.91 0.80
N GLY A 26 -0.04 -3.93 1.38
CA GLY A 26 0.62 -4.99 0.64
C GLY A 26 -0.35 -5.85 -0.16
N LEU A 27 -1.41 -6.32 0.49
CA LEU A 27 -2.49 -7.06 -0.18
C LEU A 27 -3.11 -6.26 -1.34
N SER A 28 -3.35 -4.97 -1.12
CA SER A 28 -3.87 -4.06 -2.15
C SER A 28 -2.92 -3.95 -3.34
N ALA A 29 -1.63 -3.70 -3.09
CA ALA A 29 -0.63 -3.54 -4.14
C ALA A 29 -0.47 -4.83 -4.96
N GLY A 30 -0.39 -5.99 -4.32
CA GLY A 30 -0.32 -7.28 -4.99
C GLY A 30 -1.56 -7.58 -5.83
N SER A 31 -2.76 -7.34 -5.29
CA SER A 31 -4.02 -7.53 -6.01
C SER A 31 -4.13 -6.57 -7.21
N PHE A 32 -3.67 -5.32 -7.09
CA PHE A 32 -3.67 -4.38 -8.20
C PHE A 32 -2.75 -4.84 -9.34
N VAL A 33 -1.54 -5.29 -9.03
CA VAL A 33 -0.61 -5.82 -10.04
C VAL A 33 -1.25 -6.99 -10.80
N LEU A 34 -1.94 -7.90 -10.10
CA LEU A 34 -2.65 -9.01 -10.73
C LEU A 34 -3.77 -8.53 -11.65
N SER A 35 -4.51 -7.48 -11.27
CA SER A 35 -5.52 -6.87 -12.15
C SER A 35 -4.91 -6.35 -13.46
N THR A 36 -3.69 -5.82 -13.41
CA THR A 36 -3.03 -5.27 -14.61
C THR A 36 -2.57 -6.34 -15.60
N LEU A 37 -2.38 -7.59 -15.16
CA LEU A 37 -1.99 -8.69 -16.05
C LEU A 37 -2.96 -8.87 -17.22
N ALA A 38 -4.26 -8.75 -16.95
CA ALA A 38 -5.29 -8.89 -17.98
C ALA A 38 -5.33 -7.73 -18.96
N TYR A 39 -5.30 -6.50 -18.43
CA TYR A 39 -5.63 -5.31 -19.21
C TYR A 39 -4.40 -4.57 -19.73
N VAL A 40 -3.29 -4.55 -19.01
CA VAL A 40 -2.04 -3.91 -19.44
C VAL A 40 -1.22 -4.87 -20.29
N PHE A 41 -1.04 -6.12 -19.80
CA PHE A 41 -0.24 -7.15 -20.49
C PHE A 41 -1.02 -8.00 -21.48
N GLY A 42 -2.35 -7.78 -21.59
CA GLY A 42 -3.19 -8.41 -22.61
C GLY A 42 -3.48 -9.91 -22.38
N MET A 43 -3.33 -10.40 -21.17
CA MET A 43 -3.63 -11.79 -20.82
C MET A 43 -5.13 -12.01 -20.66
N GLU A 44 -5.85 -12.27 -21.74
CA GLU A 44 -7.32 -12.38 -21.76
C GLU A 44 -7.91 -13.37 -20.75
N LYS A 45 -7.17 -14.45 -20.43
CA LYS A 45 -7.57 -15.45 -19.44
C LYS A 45 -7.84 -14.87 -18.05
N PHE A 46 -7.24 -13.72 -17.73
CA PHE A 46 -7.33 -13.07 -16.42
C PHE A 46 -8.34 -11.92 -16.38
N LYS A 47 -9.16 -11.68 -17.42
CA LYS A 47 -10.09 -10.54 -17.48
C LYS A 47 -11.10 -10.54 -16.33
N GLU A 48 -11.74 -11.67 -16.05
CA GLU A 48 -12.71 -11.78 -14.95
C GLU A 48 -12.02 -11.64 -13.58
N ILE A 49 -10.88 -12.30 -13.44
CA ILE A 49 -10.04 -12.24 -12.27
C ILE A 49 -9.53 -10.80 -12.05
N GLY A 50 -9.21 -10.08 -13.12
CA GLY A 50 -8.72 -8.71 -13.08
C GLY A 50 -9.72 -7.73 -12.45
N LYS A 51 -11.01 -7.89 -12.69
CA LYS A 51 -12.06 -7.06 -12.07
C LYS A 51 -12.17 -7.32 -10.57
N VAL A 52 -12.19 -8.60 -10.18
CA VAL A 52 -12.24 -9.00 -8.77
C VAL A 52 -10.98 -8.51 -8.04
N SER A 53 -9.81 -8.68 -8.66
CA SER A 53 -8.54 -8.21 -8.09
C SER A 53 -8.52 -6.70 -7.87
N LEU A 54 -9.09 -5.90 -8.81
CA LEU A 54 -9.18 -4.46 -8.63
C LEU A 54 -10.13 -4.08 -7.50
N ALA A 55 -11.29 -4.73 -7.41
CA ALA A 55 -12.25 -4.48 -6.34
C ALA A 55 -11.62 -4.76 -4.96
N LEU A 56 -10.89 -5.87 -4.83
CA LEU A 56 -10.13 -6.21 -3.62
C LEU A 56 -9.04 -5.17 -3.34
N ALA A 57 -8.24 -4.81 -4.35
CA ALA A 57 -7.19 -3.82 -4.22
C ALA A 57 -7.73 -2.49 -3.71
N PHE A 58 -8.82 -2.00 -4.29
CA PHE A 58 -9.43 -0.74 -3.90
C PHE A 58 -10.02 -0.78 -2.49
N THR A 59 -10.76 -1.85 -2.15
CA THR A 59 -11.36 -2.00 -0.82
C THR A 59 -10.29 -2.02 0.28
N LEU A 60 -9.23 -2.80 0.09
CA LEU A 60 -8.12 -2.90 1.04
C LEU A 60 -7.36 -1.57 1.15
N LEU A 61 -7.21 -0.86 0.03
CA LEU A 61 -6.55 0.44 -0.01
C LEU A 61 -7.32 1.53 0.73
N VAL A 62 -8.66 1.47 0.72
CA VAL A 62 -9.51 2.41 1.49
C VAL A 62 -9.48 2.07 2.98
N LEU A 63 -9.42 0.78 3.32
CA LEU A 63 -9.36 0.33 4.72
C LEU A 63 -7.99 0.63 5.36
N ALA A 64 -6.90 0.50 4.63
CA ALA A 64 -5.56 0.65 5.17
C ALA A 64 -5.30 2.00 5.85
N PRO A 65 -5.63 3.17 5.28
CA PRO A 65 -5.45 4.46 5.93
C PRO A 65 -6.24 4.64 7.22
N LEU A 66 -7.37 3.93 7.37
CA LEU A 66 -8.17 4.01 8.60
C LEU A 66 -7.40 3.49 9.81
N PHE A 67 -6.61 2.43 9.63
CA PHE A 67 -5.72 1.92 10.69
C PHE A 67 -4.61 2.93 11.02
N LEU A 68 -4.07 3.61 10.00
CA LEU A 68 -3.05 4.64 10.22
C LEU A 68 -3.64 5.88 10.94
N ILE A 69 -4.84 6.30 10.57
CA ILE A 69 -5.53 7.42 11.23
C ILE A 69 -5.85 7.07 12.68
N ALA A 70 -6.28 5.83 12.94
CA ALA A 70 -6.56 5.35 14.30
C ALA A 70 -5.31 5.31 15.19
N GLU A 71 -4.12 5.15 14.60
CA GLU A 71 -2.84 5.17 15.31
C GLU A 71 -2.39 6.59 15.70
N LEU A 72 -2.92 7.64 15.05
CA LEU A 72 -2.55 9.01 15.40
C LEU A 72 -3.05 9.37 16.80
N GLU A 73 -2.21 10.00 17.61
CA GLU A 73 -2.62 10.55 18.91
C GLU A 73 -3.79 11.54 18.81
N GLN A 74 -3.93 12.21 17.65
CA GLN A 74 -5.01 13.13 17.34
C GLN A 74 -5.66 12.79 16.00
N PRO A 75 -6.50 11.73 15.92
CA PRO A 75 -7.07 11.22 14.67
C PRO A 75 -7.85 12.28 13.89
N LEU A 76 -8.55 13.17 14.57
CA LEU A 76 -9.34 14.24 13.94
C LEU A 76 -8.50 15.31 13.24
N ARG A 77 -7.18 15.29 13.40
CA ARG A 77 -6.26 16.22 12.74
C ARG A 77 -5.49 15.62 11.57
N PHE A 78 -5.83 14.41 11.13
CA PHE A 78 -5.14 13.73 10.01
C PHE A 78 -5.09 14.59 8.74
N TRP A 79 -6.10 15.42 8.50
CA TRP A 79 -6.20 16.29 7.35
C TRP A 79 -5.12 17.38 7.29
N TYR A 80 -4.48 17.74 8.43
CA TYR A 80 -3.32 18.64 8.43
C TYR A 80 -2.16 18.07 7.62
N LEU A 81 -2.00 16.72 7.58
CA LEU A 81 -0.96 16.06 6.78
C LEU A 81 -1.13 16.32 5.28
N LEU A 82 -2.37 16.60 4.84
CA LEU A 82 -2.68 16.90 3.44
C LEU A 82 -2.24 18.30 3.03
N PHE A 83 -2.32 19.27 3.96
CA PHE A 83 -2.03 20.68 3.68
C PHE A 83 -0.60 21.10 4.07
N ALA A 84 -0.01 20.45 5.06
CA ALA A 84 1.34 20.74 5.54
C ALA A 84 2.40 19.88 4.81
N PHE A 85 2.44 19.97 3.46
CA PHE A 85 3.41 19.21 2.67
C PHE A 85 4.83 19.72 2.90
N ASN A 86 5.70 18.84 3.38
CA ASN A 86 7.14 19.11 3.52
C ASN A 86 7.93 18.14 2.62
N PRO A 87 8.64 18.64 1.59
CA PRO A 87 9.36 17.77 0.65
C PRO A 87 10.50 16.97 1.29
N THR A 88 11.00 17.39 2.44
CA THR A 88 12.06 16.67 3.17
C THR A 88 11.53 15.58 4.10
N SER A 89 10.21 15.55 4.34
CA SER A 89 9.56 14.57 5.21
C SER A 89 9.11 13.34 4.42
N ALA A 90 9.61 12.17 4.80
CA ALA A 90 9.13 10.89 4.25
C ALA A 90 7.62 10.73 4.44
N MET A 91 7.05 11.17 5.58
CA MET A 91 5.62 11.07 5.88
C MET A 91 4.75 11.87 4.90
N SER A 92 5.22 13.04 4.42
CA SER A 92 4.50 13.83 3.42
C SER A 92 4.41 13.11 2.06
N TRP A 93 5.47 12.43 1.64
CA TRP A 93 5.46 11.62 0.43
C TRP A 93 4.50 10.43 0.55
N GLY A 94 4.46 9.77 1.72
CA GLY A 94 3.49 8.70 1.98
C GLY A 94 2.05 9.17 1.89
N THR A 95 1.75 10.33 2.46
CA THR A 95 0.42 10.95 2.39
C THR A 95 0.02 11.23 0.95
N LEU A 96 0.93 11.81 0.14
CA LEU A 96 0.68 12.05 -1.29
C LEU A 96 0.39 10.76 -2.05
N LEU A 97 1.18 9.72 -1.84
CA LEU A 97 1.00 8.41 -2.47
C LEU A 97 -0.34 7.77 -2.08
N LEU A 98 -0.75 7.89 -0.80
CA LEU A 98 -2.02 7.37 -0.30
C LEU A 98 -3.25 8.13 -0.83
N ILE A 99 -3.07 9.31 -1.45
CA ILE A 99 -4.13 10.02 -2.16
C ILE A 99 -4.12 9.64 -3.64
N VAL A 100 -2.95 9.73 -4.28
CA VAL A 100 -2.82 9.57 -5.73
C VAL A 100 -3.12 8.14 -6.17
N TYR A 101 -2.70 7.15 -5.39
CA TYR A 101 -2.89 5.75 -5.75
C TYR A 101 -4.37 5.31 -5.73
N PRO A 102 -5.19 5.61 -4.70
CA PRO A 102 -6.64 5.31 -4.75
C PRO A 102 -7.36 6.03 -5.88
N LEU A 103 -7.01 7.28 -6.15
CA LEU A 103 -7.58 8.03 -7.29
C LEU A 103 -7.25 7.34 -8.62
N ASN A 104 -6.01 6.90 -8.80
CA ASN A 104 -5.63 6.12 -9.99
C ASN A 104 -6.41 4.80 -10.07
N CYS A 105 -6.63 4.10 -8.96
CA CYS A 105 -7.42 2.87 -8.92
C CYS A 105 -8.88 3.11 -9.34
N LEU A 106 -9.49 4.22 -8.89
CA LEU A 106 -10.85 4.60 -9.30
C LEU A 106 -10.93 4.89 -10.80
N ILE A 107 -9.99 5.68 -11.33
CA ILE A 107 -9.95 6.04 -12.76
C ILE A 107 -9.71 4.78 -13.60
N TYR A 108 -8.76 3.93 -13.20
CA TYR A 108 -8.49 2.66 -13.85
C TYR A 108 -9.71 1.76 -13.85
N GLY A 109 -10.42 1.64 -12.71
CA GLY A 109 -11.66 0.88 -12.58
C GLY A 109 -12.77 1.42 -13.47
N TYR A 110 -12.95 2.74 -13.50
CA TYR A 110 -13.94 3.38 -14.36
C TYR A 110 -13.74 3.02 -15.83
N PHE A 111 -12.51 3.17 -16.35
CA PHE A 111 -12.20 2.82 -17.74
C PHE A 111 -12.27 1.30 -18.01
N MET A 112 -11.96 0.48 -17.03
CA MET A 112 -12.15 -0.97 -17.13
C MET A 112 -13.63 -1.34 -17.30
N TRP A 113 -14.53 -0.67 -16.59
CA TRP A 113 -15.97 -0.90 -16.71
C TRP A 113 -16.59 -0.30 -17.98
N THR A 114 -16.12 0.85 -18.42
CA THR A 114 -16.56 1.47 -19.69
C THR A 114 -15.96 0.83 -20.94
N ALA A 115 -15.09 -0.18 -20.75
CA ALA A 115 -14.44 -0.94 -21.83
C ALA A 115 -13.53 -0.10 -22.75
N ASP A 116 -13.04 1.05 -22.29
CA ASP A 116 -12.03 1.84 -22.99
C ASP A 116 -10.63 1.24 -22.76
N LEU A 117 -10.25 0.30 -23.63
CA LEU A 117 -8.99 -0.44 -23.51
C LEU A 117 -7.74 0.45 -23.56
N LYS A 118 -7.80 1.60 -24.25
CA LYS A 118 -6.63 2.49 -24.33
C LYS A 118 -6.37 3.18 -23.01
N LEU A 119 -7.39 3.79 -22.43
CA LEU A 119 -7.26 4.49 -21.14
C LEU A 119 -7.05 3.49 -19.98
N THR A 120 -7.69 2.33 -20.03
CA THR A 120 -7.43 1.24 -19.05
C THR A 120 -5.96 0.84 -19.05
N LYS A 121 -5.33 0.67 -20.23
CA LYS A 121 -3.89 0.36 -20.32
C LYS A 121 -3.02 1.47 -19.75
N VAL A 122 -3.33 2.73 -20.03
CA VAL A 122 -2.55 3.88 -19.57
C VAL A 122 -2.61 3.98 -18.04
N PHE A 123 -3.81 4.01 -17.47
CA PHE A 123 -3.97 4.13 -16.01
C PHE A 123 -3.53 2.87 -15.25
N GLY A 124 -3.67 1.68 -15.84
CA GLY A 124 -3.08 0.47 -15.32
C GLY A 124 -1.55 0.51 -15.28
N ALA A 125 -0.91 0.97 -16.37
CA ALA A 125 0.54 1.13 -16.45
C ALA A 125 1.07 2.18 -15.46
N ILE A 126 0.35 3.29 -15.24
CA ILE A 126 0.68 4.30 -14.22
C ILE A 126 0.47 3.73 -12.81
N GLY A 127 -0.55 2.91 -12.63
CA GLY A 127 -0.88 2.32 -11.33
C GLY A 127 0.17 1.31 -10.84
N ILE A 128 0.89 0.62 -11.71
CA ILE A 128 1.96 -0.31 -11.32
C ILE A 128 3.06 0.40 -10.51
N PRO A 129 3.72 1.44 -11.02
CA PRO A 129 4.73 2.17 -10.25
C PRO A 129 4.14 2.84 -8.99
N LEU A 130 2.88 3.29 -9.02
CA LEU A 130 2.23 3.82 -7.82
C LEU A 130 2.04 2.74 -6.75
N ALA A 131 1.56 1.55 -7.11
CA ALA A 131 1.43 0.41 -6.19
C ALA A 131 2.78 0.01 -5.59
N ILE A 132 3.81 -0.07 -6.42
CA ILE A 132 5.19 -0.36 -5.99
C ILE A 132 5.70 0.73 -5.05
N SER A 133 5.44 2.01 -5.38
CA SER A 133 5.90 3.15 -4.57
C SER A 133 5.21 3.18 -3.22
N VAL A 134 3.89 2.99 -3.15
CA VAL A 134 3.15 2.98 -1.88
C VAL A 134 3.67 1.88 -0.96
N HIS A 135 3.81 0.66 -1.48
CA HIS A 135 4.22 -0.46 -0.65
C HIS A 135 5.73 -0.50 -0.40
N GLY A 136 6.55 -0.10 -1.38
CA GLY A 136 7.98 0.09 -1.20
C GLY A 136 8.30 1.20 -0.18
N TYR A 137 7.51 2.27 -0.17
CA TYR A 137 7.59 3.33 0.82
C TYR A 137 7.32 2.83 2.24
N THR A 138 6.34 1.95 2.46
CA THR A 138 6.10 1.36 3.79
C THR A 138 7.31 0.56 4.28
N GLY A 139 7.93 -0.23 3.40
CA GLY A 139 9.18 -0.92 3.70
C GLY A 139 10.37 0.03 3.92
N PHE A 140 10.42 1.13 3.18
CA PHE A 140 11.44 2.16 3.33
C PHE A 140 11.36 2.85 4.70
N ILE A 141 10.17 3.26 5.13
CA ILE A 141 9.98 3.85 6.48
C ILE A 141 10.46 2.88 7.55
N LEU A 142 10.08 1.59 7.44
CA LEU A 142 10.52 0.60 8.41
C LEU A 142 12.04 0.42 8.40
N GLY A 143 12.67 0.46 7.22
CA GLY A 143 14.12 0.40 7.05
C GLY A 143 14.89 1.60 7.61
N LEU A 144 14.23 2.74 7.82
CA LEU A 144 14.82 3.94 8.44
C LEU A 144 14.85 3.88 9.97
N VAL A 145 14.21 2.88 10.60
CA VAL A 145 14.14 2.77 12.06
C VAL A 145 15.48 2.23 12.60
N GLU A 146 16.39 3.11 12.97
CA GLU A 146 17.71 2.77 13.51
C GLU A 146 17.63 2.03 14.87
N ALA A 147 16.57 2.29 15.65
CA ALA A 147 16.36 1.67 16.96
C ALA A 147 16.21 0.14 16.92
N ARG A 148 15.94 -0.44 15.75
CA ARG A 148 15.78 -1.88 15.54
C ARG A 148 16.73 -2.39 14.47
N ALA A 149 17.86 -2.97 14.87
CA ALA A 149 18.90 -3.46 13.97
C ALA A 149 18.41 -4.46 12.90
N LEU A 150 17.36 -5.26 13.22
CA LEU A 150 16.75 -6.20 12.26
C LEU A 150 15.97 -5.49 11.14
N TRP A 151 15.48 -4.28 11.38
CA TRP A 151 14.70 -3.51 10.41
C TRP A 151 15.56 -2.51 9.64
N HIS A 152 16.65 -2.07 10.23
CA HIS A 152 17.56 -1.10 9.62
C HIS A 152 18.41 -1.74 8.51
N THR A 153 17.75 -2.04 7.38
CA THR A 153 18.37 -2.64 6.20
C THR A 153 17.74 -2.13 4.92
N ALA A 154 18.58 -1.88 3.91
CA ALA A 154 18.14 -1.51 2.57
C ALA A 154 17.32 -2.59 1.85
N LEU A 155 17.26 -3.81 2.40
CA LEU A 155 16.46 -4.91 1.84
C LEU A 155 14.98 -4.85 2.24
N MET A 156 14.60 -4.04 3.25
CA MET A 156 13.21 -3.95 3.70
C MET A 156 12.20 -3.60 2.61
N PRO A 157 12.41 -2.58 1.77
CA PRO A 157 11.50 -2.30 0.66
C PRO A 157 11.31 -3.49 -0.29
N THR A 158 12.39 -4.20 -0.61
CA THR A 158 12.35 -5.38 -1.49
C THR A 158 11.57 -6.53 -0.85
N LEU A 159 11.80 -6.79 0.43
CA LEU A 159 11.06 -7.80 1.20
C LEU A 159 9.55 -7.50 1.20
N PHE A 160 9.17 -6.24 1.43
CA PHE A 160 7.78 -5.82 1.41
C PHE A 160 7.14 -6.02 0.04
N LEU A 161 7.83 -5.66 -1.05
CA LEU A 161 7.32 -5.84 -2.41
C LEU A 161 7.11 -7.31 -2.76
N VAL A 162 8.06 -8.18 -2.43
CA VAL A 162 7.93 -9.64 -2.66
C VAL A 162 6.77 -10.20 -1.83
N SER A 163 6.68 -9.82 -0.56
CA SER A 163 5.59 -10.21 0.34
C SER A 163 4.22 -9.76 -0.20
N ALA A 164 4.13 -8.54 -0.74
CA ALA A 164 2.90 -8.01 -1.32
C ALA A 164 2.42 -8.84 -2.51
N ILE A 165 3.32 -9.22 -3.41
CA ILE A 165 2.97 -10.04 -4.57
C ILE A 165 2.46 -11.41 -4.11
N VAL A 166 3.19 -12.07 -3.21
CA VAL A 166 2.81 -13.39 -2.70
C VAL A 166 1.48 -13.35 -1.96
N SER A 167 1.29 -12.39 -1.06
CA SER A 167 0.06 -12.25 -0.29
C SER A 167 -1.13 -11.83 -1.15
N GLY A 168 -0.93 -10.98 -2.15
CA GLY A 168 -1.96 -10.60 -3.12
C GLY A 168 -2.44 -11.79 -3.97
N ILE A 169 -1.50 -12.64 -4.43
CA ILE A 169 -1.85 -13.89 -5.14
C ILE A 169 -2.63 -14.83 -4.20
N ALA A 170 -2.15 -15.02 -2.98
CA ALA A 170 -2.79 -15.91 -2.01
C ALA A 170 -4.23 -15.44 -1.68
N LEU A 171 -4.42 -14.13 -1.47
CA LEU A 171 -5.74 -13.56 -1.25
C LEU A 171 -6.67 -13.80 -2.43
N LEU A 172 -6.18 -13.59 -3.65
CA LEU A 172 -7.00 -13.79 -4.85
C LEU A 172 -7.40 -15.26 -5.03
N ILE A 173 -6.48 -16.19 -4.81
CA ILE A 173 -6.78 -17.64 -4.83
C ILE A 173 -7.83 -17.98 -3.79
N PHE A 174 -7.69 -17.44 -2.57
CA PHE A 174 -8.65 -17.66 -1.49
C PHE A 174 -10.06 -17.17 -1.87
N VAL A 175 -10.18 -15.96 -2.40
CA VAL A 175 -11.47 -15.37 -2.79
C VAL A 175 -12.10 -16.08 -3.98
N LEU A 176 -11.31 -16.62 -4.91
CA LEU A 176 -11.82 -17.36 -6.08
C LEU A 176 -12.15 -18.83 -5.77
N ALA A 177 -11.62 -19.38 -4.68
CA ALA A 177 -11.88 -20.74 -4.25
C ALA A 177 -13.13 -20.87 -3.35
N THR A 178 -13.62 -19.73 -2.81
CA THR A 178 -14.84 -19.66 -1.99
C THR A 178 -16.04 -19.24 -2.81
#